data_f2490264e0c9144188c9602ed1eafb03
#
_entry.id   f2490264e0c9144188c9602ed1eafb03
#
_cell.length_a   1.000
_cell.length_b   1.000
_cell.length_c   1.000
_cell.angle_alpha   90.00
_cell.angle_beta   90.00
_cell.angle_gamma   90.00
#
_symmetry.space_group_name_H-M   'P 1'
#
loop_
_entity.id
_entity.type
_entity.pdbx_description
1 polymer ?
#
loop_
_entity_poly.entity_id
_entity_poly.type
_entity_poly.pdbx_seq_one_letter_code
_entity_poly.pdbx_strand_id
1 'polypeptide(L)'
;FDYIINLVHGSPGEDGIITEKLEDLGISHSTCNSSIAELTFNKKKCLDLAKKVGLKTAKNKLIKNNQDINEKEIGDKIGFPCFVKPNQSGSSFGISKVYSEKELKPAIEKALKEDNEILIESYLSGREVTVGVYKLDGHIEVLPITEIVSKNDFFDYNAKYKGESDEITPAKLPVELENKVKRDALNLYNKLNLSGITRSEFIFKKNTPYFLETNTIPGMTEKSIIPQQF
;
A
#
# COMPACT_ATOMS: atom_id res chain seq x y z
N PHE A 1 -19.21 -16.69 18.94
CA PHE A 1 -18.21 -17.06 17.93
C PHE A 1 -16.84 -17.14 18.60
N ASP A 2 -16.08 -18.19 18.29
CA ASP A 2 -14.76 -18.41 18.87
C ASP A 2 -13.65 -17.71 18.07
N TYR A 3 -13.91 -17.47 16.78
CA TYR A 3 -12.97 -16.82 15.84
C TYR A 3 -13.71 -16.19 14.66
N ILE A 4 -13.25 -15.03 14.20
CA ILE A 4 -13.80 -14.33 13.03
C ILE A 4 -12.72 -14.13 11.96
N ILE A 5 -13.03 -14.53 10.73
CA ILE A 5 -12.23 -14.21 9.57
C ILE A 5 -12.78 -12.92 8.97
N ASN A 6 -12.01 -11.83 9.08
CA ASN A 6 -12.36 -10.56 8.49
C ASN A 6 -11.75 -10.45 7.08
N LEU A 7 -12.59 -10.34 6.06
CA LEU A 7 -12.24 -10.16 4.65
C LEU A 7 -12.88 -8.88 4.08
N VAL A 8 -13.32 -7.98 4.94
CA VAL A 8 -13.95 -6.71 4.52
C VAL A 8 -12.87 -5.76 4.02
N HIS A 9 -12.81 -5.59 2.70
CA HIS A 9 -11.88 -4.72 2.02
C HIS A 9 -12.29 -3.24 2.15
N GLY A 10 -11.32 -2.35 2.31
CA GLY A 10 -11.59 -0.93 2.57
C GLY A 10 -12.16 -0.66 3.97
N SER A 11 -12.69 0.55 4.16
CA SER A 11 -13.43 0.89 5.40
C SER A 11 -14.79 0.19 5.40
N PRO A 12 -15.25 -0.34 6.56
CA PRO A 12 -14.66 -0.29 7.91
C PRO A 12 -13.75 -1.49 8.27
N GLY A 13 -13.30 -2.28 7.31
CA GLY A 13 -12.50 -3.48 7.54
C GLY A 13 -11.01 -3.19 7.73
N GLU A 14 -10.40 -2.47 6.77
CA GLU A 14 -8.96 -2.22 6.73
C GLU A 14 -8.50 -1.07 7.63
N ASP A 15 -9.40 -0.16 8.01
CA ASP A 15 -9.10 1.01 8.86
C ASP A 15 -9.14 0.70 10.37
N GLY A 16 -9.41 -0.56 10.74
CA GLY A 16 -9.42 -1.02 12.12
C GLY A 16 -10.76 -0.94 12.84
N ILE A 17 -11.79 -0.31 12.27
CA ILE A 17 -13.09 -0.10 12.95
C ILE A 17 -13.77 -1.43 13.32
N ILE A 18 -13.80 -2.40 12.40
CA ILE A 18 -14.36 -3.73 12.71
C ILE A 18 -13.48 -4.44 13.74
N THR A 19 -12.16 -4.36 13.56
CA THR A 19 -11.19 -5.04 14.43
C THR A 19 -11.28 -4.53 15.86
N GLU A 20 -11.39 -3.22 16.07
CA GLU A 20 -11.57 -2.61 17.41
C GLU A 20 -12.81 -3.18 18.12
N LYS A 21 -13.94 -3.30 17.42
CA LYS A 21 -15.15 -3.90 17.99
C LYS A 21 -14.98 -5.38 18.36
N LEU A 22 -14.21 -6.14 17.56
CA LEU A 22 -13.92 -7.53 17.86
C LEU A 22 -13.01 -7.65 19.09
N GLU A 23 -12.02 -6.78 19.21
CA GLU A 23 -11.12 -6.68 20.35
C GLU A 23 -11.88 -6.33 21.63
N ASP A 24 -12.79 -5.35 21.59
CA ASP A 24 -13.65 -4.95 22.70
C ASP A 24 -14.56 -6.10 23.20
N LEU A 25 -14.99 -6.96 22.28
CA LEU A 25 -15.80 -8.14 22.59
C LEU A 25 -14.95 -9.36 23.00
N GLY A 26 -13.62 -9.26 23.00
CA GLY A 26 -12.72 -10.37 23.28
C GLY A 26 -12.75 -11.48 22.24
N ILE A 27 -13.15 -11.17 21.01
CA ILE A 27 -13.28 -12.16 19.91
C ILE A 27 -11.97 -12.21 19.12
N SER A 28 -11.38 -13.41 19.01
CA SER A 28 -10.20 -13.64 18.16
C SER A 28 -10.52 -13.43 16.68
N HIS A 29 -9.58 -12.90 15.92
CA HIS A 29 -9.77 -12.56 14.51
C HIS A 29 -8.51 -12.78 13.66
N SER A 30 -8.70 -12.81 12.32
CA SER A 30 -7.66 -13.14 11.32
C SER A 30 -6.74 -11.99 10.92
N THR A 31 -6.95 -10.77 11.42
CA THR A 31 -6.26 -9.57 10.94
C THR A 31 -5.30 -9.00 11.97
N CYS A 32 -4.56 -7.95 11.60
CA CYS A 32 -3.80 -7.16 12.55
C CYS A 32 -4.73 -6.53 13.60
N ASN A 33 -4.18 -6.15 14.76
CA ASN A 33 -4.96 -5.39 15.74
C ASN A 33 -5.40 -4.03 15.17
N SER A 34 -6.42 -3.44 15.80
CA SER A 34 -7.08 -2.21 15.31
C SER A 34 -6.12 -1.05 15.13
N SER A 35 -5.19 -0.85 16.08
CA SER A 35 -4.21 0.25 16.01
C SER A 35 -3.23 0.09 14.84
N ILE A 36 -2.82 -1.13 14.52
CA ILE A 36 -1.97 -1.41 13.37
C ILE A 36 -2.75 -1.30 12.07
N ALA A 37 -3.99 -1.75 12.03
CA ALA A 37 -4.86 -1.61 10.87
C ALA A 37 -5.07 -0.11 10.52
N GLU A 38 -5.47 0.72 11.48
CA GLU A 38 -5.57 2.18 11.32
C GLU A 38 -4.28 2.80 10.80
N LEU A 39 -3.16 2.40 11.40
CA LEU A 39 -1.85 2.93 11.07
C LEU A 39 -1.42 2.59 9.63
N THR A 40 -1.64 1.34 9.19
CA THR A 40 -1.27 0.91 7.84
C THR A 40 -2.22 1.45 6.79
N PHE A 41 -3.50 1.65 7.11
CA PHE A 41 -4.48 2.28 6.24
C PHE A 41 -4.17 3.76 5.98
N ASN A 42 -3.57 4.46 6.95
CA ASN A 42 -3.04 5.81 6.78
C ASN A 42 -1.69 5.77 6.05
N LYS A 43 -1.69 6.07 4.75
CA LYS A 43 -0.52 5.98 3.87
C LYS A 43 0.68 6.76 4.41
N LYS A 44 0.47 7.98 4.88
CA LYS A 44 1.57 8.80 5.43
C LYS A 44 2.18 8.19 6.67
N LYS A 45 1.36 7.75 7.63
CA LYS A 45 1.84 7.08 8.85
C LYS A 45 2.60 5.79 8.49
N CYS A 46 2.06 4.98 7.58
CA CYS A 46 2.67 3.73 7.11
C CYS A 46 4.05 3.97 6.47
N LEU A 47 4.17 4.96 5.57
CA LEU A 47 5.44 5.32 4.94
C LEU A 47 6.48 5.84 5.94
N ASP A 48 6.07 6.63 6.93
CA ASP A 48 6.97 7.14 7.95
C ASP A 48 7.51 6.02 8.85
N LEU A 49 6.67 5.03 9.17
CA LEU A 49 7.13 3.84 9.88
C LEU A 49 8.03 2.96 9.03
N ALA A 50 7.69 2.74 7.77
CA ALA A 50 8.56 2.03 6.85
C ALA A 50 9.95 2.66 6.78
N LYS A 51 10.04 3.99 6.74
CA LYS A 51 11.33 4.71 6.84
C LYS A 51 12.05 4.45 8.16
N LYS A 52 11.33 4.49 9.30
CA LYS A 52 11.93 4.24 10.62
C LYS A 52 12.52 2.83 10.75
N VAL A 53 11.94 1.85 10.06
CA VAL A 53 12.48 0.48 10.03
C VAL A 53 13.51 0.24 8.92
N GLY A 54 13.94 1.31 8.23
CA GLY A 54 15.04 1.28 7.27
C GLY A 54 14.64 1.07 5.82
N LEU A 55 13.36 1.06 5.48
CA LEU A 55 12.90 0.94 4.10
C LEU A 55 13.00 2.29 3.36
N LYS A 56 13.29 2.23 2.07
CA LYS A 56 13.22 3.40 1.20
C LYS A 56 11.78 3.62 0.75
N THR A 57 11.35 4.87 0.70
CA THR A 57 10.03 5.29 0.18
C THR A 57 10.21 6.46 -0.79
N ALA A 58 9.21 6.74 -1.60
CA ALA A 58 9.17 7.94 -2.43
C ALA A 58 9.28 9.21 -1.56
N LYS A 59 9.78 10.32 -2.16
CA LYS A 59 9.60 11.64 -1.54
C LYS A 59 8.11 11.92 -1.42
N ASN A 60 7.68 12.38 -0.28
CA ASN A 60 6.25 12.66 -0.08
C ASN A 60 6.00 13.90 0.77
N LYS A 61 4.81 14.49 0.59
CA LYS A 61 4.29 15.62 1.38
C LYS A 61 2.81 15.36 1.67
N LEU A 62 2.42 15.47 2.95
CA LEU A 62 1.03 15.46 3.36
C LEU A 62 0.48 16.89 3.28
N ILE A 63 -0.73 17.04 2.77
CA ILE A 63 -1.50 18.28 2.71
C ILE A 63 -2.83 18.03 3.40
N LYS A 64 -3.24 18.97 4.25
CA LYS A 64 -4.56 18.97 4.90
C LYS A 64 -5.51 19.94 4.19
N ASN A 65 -6.80 19.66 4.21
CA ASN A 65 -7.82 20.42 3.49
C ASN A 65 -7.78 21.96 3.75
N ASN A 66 -7.33 22.39 4.94
CA ASN A 66 -7.30 23.81 5.33
C ASN A 66 -5.93 24.49 5.11
N GLN A 67 -5.01 23.87 4.39
CA GLN A 67 -3.69 24.45 4.12
C GLN A 67 -3.68 25.23 2.81
N ASP A 68 -3.04 26.40 2.83
CA ASP A 68 -2.66 27.08 1.60
C ASP A 68 -1.71 26.20 0.78
N ILE A 69 -2.06 25.97 -0.47
CA ILE A 69 -1.31 25.12 -1.38
C ILE A 69 -0.40 26.00 -2.21
N ASN A 70 0.90 25.83 -2.04
CA ASN A 70 1.90 26.42 -2.92
C ASN A 70 2.39 25.35 -3.91
N GLU A 71 1.79 25.36 -5.11
CA GLU A 71 2.04 24.38 -6.17
C GLU A 71 3.52 24.36 -6.58
N LYS A 72 4.13 25.53 -6.66
CA LYS A 72 5.55 25.69 -7.00
C LYS A 72 6.45 25.01 -5.95
N GLU A 73 6.19 25.26 -4.67
CA GLU A 73 6.94 24.61 -3.57
C GLU A 73 6.81 23.08 -3.62
N ILE A 74 5.62 22.58 -3.96
CA ILE A 74 5.39 21.15 -4.12
C ILE A 74 6.20 20.61 -5.30
N GLY A 75 6.15 21.28 -6.45
CA GLY A 75 6.93 20.90 -7.63
C GLY A 75 8.43 20.87 -7.35
N ASP A 76 8.97 21.87 -6.65
CA ASP A 76 10.39 21.95 -6.29
C ASP A 76 10.82 20.82 -5.34
N LYS A 77 9.96 20.43 -4.37
CA LYS A 77 10.28 19.39 -3.36
C LYS A 77 10.05 17.98 -3.86
N ILE A 78 8.93 17.75 -4.53
CA ILE A 78 8.47 16.40 -4.93
C ILE A 78 8.96 16.08 -6.35
N GLY A 79 8.88 17.06 -7.27
CA GLY A 79 9.14 16.89 -8.69
C GLY A 79 7.95 16.33 -9.46
N PHE A 80 8.06 16.36 -10.79
CA PHE A 80 7.08 15.78 -11.71
C PHE A 80 7.71 14.68 -12.56
N PRO A 81 6.94 13.65 -12.96
CA PRO A 81 5.57 13.42 -12.53
C PRO A 81 5.48 13.04 -11.03
N CYS A 82 4.31 13.27 -10.44
CA CYS A 82 3.99 12.86 -9.08
C CYS A 82 2.58 12.27 -8.99
N PHE A 83 2.31 11.55 -7.90
CA PHE A 83 0.97 11.10 -7.57
C PHE A 83 0.34 12.00 -6.51
N VAL A 84 -0.93 12.32 -6.72
CA VAL A 84 -1.81 12.97 -5.74
C VAL A 84 -2.87 11.96 -5.36
N LYS A 85 -2.98 11.62 -4.07
CA LYS A 85 -3.89 10.57 -3.60
C LYS A 85 -4.46 10.88 -2.23
N PRO A 86 -5.70 10.44 -1.93
CA PRO A 86 -6.23 10.47 -0.58
C PRO A 86 -5.31 9.69 0.37
N ASN A 87 -5.12 10.19 1.59
CA ASN A 87 -4.23 9.56 2.56
C ASN A 87 -4.81 8.27 3.15
N GLN A 88 -6.15 8.22 3.31
CA GLN A 88 -6.89 7.10 3.90
C GLN A 88 -7.98 6.63 2.92
N SER A 89 -7.58 6.01 1.82
CA SER A 89 -8.49 5.46 0.82
C SER A 89 -7.92 4.17 0.25
N GLY A 90 -8.81 3.24 -0.09
CA GLY A 90 -8.50 1.99 -0.76
C GLY A 90 -8.74 2.04 -2.28
N SER A 91 -8.48 0.93 -2.97
CA SER A 91 -8.85 0.66 -4.36
C SER A 91 -8.48 1.74 -5.39
N SER A 92 -7.46 2.54 -5.12
CA SER A 92 -6.98 3.64 -6.00
C SER A 92 -8.02 4.73 -6.30
N PHE A 93 -9.08 4.87 -5.49
CA PHE A 93 -10.04 5.96 -5.64
C PHE A 93 -9.37 7.31 -5.36
N GLY A 94 -9.75 8.32 -6.14
CA GLY A 94 -9.25 9.70 -5.98
C GLY A 94 -7.79 9.91 -6.42
N ILE A 95 -7.07 8.88 -6.86
CA ILE A 95 -5.68 9.00 -7.30
C ILE A 95 -5.59 9.71 -8.65
N SER A 96 -4.56 10.56 -8.79
CA SER A 96 -4.18 11.20 -10.06
C SER A 96 -2.68 11.20 -10.22
N LYS A 97 -2.19 10.88 -11.42
CA LYS A 97 -0.81 11.12 -11.83
C LYS A 97 -0.74 12.49 -12.48
N VAL A 98 0.17 13.31 -12.00
CA VAL A 98 0.28 14.74 -12.32
C VAL A 98 1.64 14.98 -12.97
N TYR A 99 1.64 15.60 -14.14
CA TYR A 99 2.85 15.82 -14.96
C TYR A 99 3.39 17.25 -14.88
N SER A 100 2.59 18.18 -14.39
CA SER A 100 2.94 19.59 -14.31
C SER A 100 2.27 20.30 -13.14
N GLU A 101 2.82 21.45 -12.77
CA GLU A 101 2.28 22.31 -11.71
C GLU A 101 0.81 22.66 -11.93
N LYS A 102 0.40 22.90 -13.18
CA LYS A 102 -0.98 23.29 -13.54
C LYS A 102 -2.01 22.21 -13.24
N GLU A 103 -1.59 20.95 -13.19
CA GLU A 103 -2.47 19.80 -12.92
C GLU A 103 -2.62 19.51 -11.43
N LEU A 104 -1.76 20.10 -10.56
CA LEU A 104 -1.78 19.82 -9.12
C LEU A 104 -3.10 20.19 -8.46
N LYS A 105 -3.57 21.42 -8.69
CA LYS A 105 -4.80 21.90 -8.05
C LYS A 105 -6.03 21.06 -8.38
N PRO A 106 -6.34 20.75 -9.66
CA PRO A 106 -7.45 19.86 -9.99
C PRO A 106 -7.30 18.47 -9.39
N ALA A 107 -6.08 17.90 -9.33
CA ALA A 107 -5.81 16.61 -8.75
C ALA A 107 -6.05 16.59 -7.23
N ILE A 108 -5.63 17.65 -6.53
CA ILE A 108 -5.86 17.83 -5.10
C ILE A 108 -7.37 17.97 -4.80
N GLU A 109 -8.09 18.81 -5.57
CA GLU A 109 -9.53 18.98 -5.42
C GLU A 109 -10.30 17.66 -5.65
N LYS A 110 -9.82 16.83 -6.58
CA LYS A 110 -10.38 15.49 -6.81
C LYS A 110 -10.14 14.58 -5.60
N ALA A 111 -8.93 14.56 -5.07
CA ALA A 111 -8.56 13.70 -3.94
C ALA A 111 -9.25 14.15 -2.64
N LEU A 112 -9.48 15.46 -2.45
CA LEU A 112 -10.21 16.02 -1.30
C LEU A 112 -11.70 15.63 -1.25
N LYS A 113 -12.26 15.05 -2.31
CA LYS A 113 -13.61 14.49 -2.28
C LYS A 113 -13.67 13.16 -1.54
N GLU A 114 -12.53 12.48 -1.42
CA GLU A 114 -12.41 11.16 -0.82
C GLU A 114 -11.86 11.22 0.62
N ASP A 115 -10.99 12.20 0.94
CA ASP A 115 -10.33 12.33 2.24
C ASP A 115 -9.94 13.80 2.52
N ASN A 116 -9.92 14.18 3.78
CA ASN A 116 -9.47 15.51 4.24
C ASN A 116 -7.93 15.66 4.27
N GLU A 117 -7.20 14.59 4.09
CA GLU A 117 -5.73 14.57 4.02
C GLU A 117 -5.28 13.98 2.68
N ILE A 118 -4.41 14.70 1.99
CA ILE A 118 -3.90 14.32 0.67
C ILE A 118 -2.41 14.05 0.75
N LEU A 119 -2.00 12.90 0.24
CA LEU A 119 -0.60 12.54 0.11
C LEU A 119 -0.12 12.82 -1.32
N ILE A 120 0.93 13.62 -1.45
CA ILE A 120 1.61 13.84 -2.73
C ILE A 120 2.95 13.10 -2.69
N GLU A 121 3.19 12.24 -3.68
CA GLU A 121 4.39 11.41 -3.75
C GLU A 121 5.08 11.54 -5.11
N SER A 122 6.42 11.60 -5.10
CA SER A 122 7.20 11.54 -6.34
C SER A 122 6.96 10.21 -7.06
N TYR A 123 6.79 10.28 -8.37
CA TYR A 123 6.71 9.09 -9.22
C TYR A 123 8.00 8.27 -9.14
N LEU A 124 7.83 6.98 -9.01
CA LEU A 124 8.89 5.99 -9.09
C LEU A 124 8.73 5.21 -10.39
N SER A 125 9.68 5.34 -11.30
CA SER A 125 9.72 4.52 -12.52
C SER A 125 10.46 3.23 -12.26
N GLY A 126 9.82 2.09 -12.52
CA GLY A 126 10.44 0.78 -12.34
C GLY A 126 9.45 -0.37 -12.33
N ARG A 127 9.95 -1.56 -12.03
CA ARG A 127 9.13 -2.77 -11.90
C ARG A 127 8.38 -2.73 -10.58
N GLU A 128 7.07 -2.92 -10.64
CA GLU A 128 6.22 -3.04 -9.46
C GLU A 128 6.09 -4.50 -9.07
N VAL A 129 6.28 -4.79 -7.78
CA VAL A 129 6.19 -6.13 -7.23
C VAL A 129 5.43 -6.10 -5.90
N THR A 130 4.77 -7.21 -5.60
CA THR A 130 4.05 -7.38 -4.35
C THR A 130 4.35 -8.73 -3.74
N VAL A 131 4.38 -8.79 -2.41
CA VAL A 131 4.73 -9.98 -1.66
C VAL A 131 3.83 -10.15 -0.44
N GLY A 132 3.25 -11.34 -0.31
CA GLY A 132 2.49 -11.75 0.85
C GLY A 132 3.41 -12.20 1.99
N VAL A 133 3.02 -11.87 3.21
CA VAL A 133 3.64 -12.38 4.44
C VAL A 133 2.51 -12.80 5.39
N TYR A 134 2.64 -13.96 6.00
CA TYR A 134 1.68 -14.44 6.99
C TYR A 134 2.36 -15.15 8.14
N LYS A 135 1.62 -15.30 9.24
CA LYS A 135 2.08 -16.07 10.41
C LYS A 135 1.10 -17.21 10.68
N LEU A 136 1.64 -18.42 10.74
CA LEU A 136 0.90 -19.65 11.08
C LEU A 136 1.70 -20.45 12.11
N ASP A 137 1.05 -20.89 13.16
CA ASP A 137 1.64 -21.71 14.24
C ASP A 137 2.96 -21.16 14.81
N GLY A 138 3.04 -19.81 14.90
CA GLY A 138 4.22 -19.12 15.42
C GLY A 138 5.31 -18.87 14.37
N HIS A 139 5.22 -19.48 13.19
CA HIS A 139 6.17 -19.30 12.09
C HIS A 139 5.71 -18.22 11.13
N ILE A 140 6.66 -17.40 10.66
CA ILE A 140 6.37 -16.37 9.67
C ILE A 140 6.90 -16.84 8.32
N GLU A 141 6.00 -16.86 7.34
CA GLU A 141 6.28 -17.28 5.98
C GLU A 141 6.15 -16.11 5.01
N VAL A 142 7.06 -16.09 4.04
CA VAL A 142 7.06 -15.10 2.96
C VAL A 142 6.72 -15.79 1.66
N LEU A 143 5.60 -15.40 1.07
CA LEU A 143 5.10 -15.99 -0.17
C LEU A 143 5.98 -15.66 -1.39
N PRO A 144 5.82 -16.37 -2.51
CA PRO A 144 6.41 -15.97 -3.78
C PRO A 144 6.04 -14.52 -4.15
N ILE A 145 6.98 -13.81 -4.78
CA ILE A 145 6.73 -12.45 -5.24
C ILE A 145 5.91 -12.47 -6.52
N THR A 146 4.94 -11.59 -6.64
CA THR A 146 4.22 -11.31 -7.89
C THR A 146 4.71 -10.02 -8.50
N GLU A 147 5.02 -10.00 -9.79
CA GLU A 147 5.25 -8.78 -10.56
C GLU A 147 3.94 -8.28 -11.14
N ILE A 148 3.71 -6.97 -11.03
CA ILE A 148 2.55 -6.28 -11.61
C ILE A 148 3.00 -5.51 -12.84
N VAL A 149 2.50 -5.93 -14.00
CA VAL A 149 2.77 -5.28 -15.28
C VAL A 149 1.49 -4.57 -15.73
N SER A 150 1.37 -3.29 -15.39
CA SER A 150 0.24 -2.47 -15.82
C SER A 150 0.33 -2.19 -17.32
N LYS A 151 -0.80 -2.32 -18.03
CA LYS A 151 -0.95 -1.87 -19.43
C LYS A 151 -1.24 -0.37 -19.50
N ASN A 152 -1.62 0.22 -18.37
CA ASN A 152 -1.89 1.64 -18.22
C ASN A 152 -0.65 2.37 -17.72
N ASP A 153 -0.72 3.70 -17.69
CA ASP A 153 0.35 4.58 -17.19
C ASP A 153 0.71 4.31 -15.70
N PHE A 154 -0.22 3.73 -14.94
CA PHE A 154 -0.02 3.21 -13.58
C PHE A 154 -1.08 2.16 -13.21
N PHE A 155 -0.88 1.47 -12.09
CA PHE A 155 -1.79 0.44 -11.58
C PHE A 155 -3.01 1.08 -10.89
N ASP A 156 -3.93 1.61 -11.71
CA ASP A 156 -5.16 2.26 -11.26
C ASP A 156 -6.30 1.25 -10.98
N TYR A 157 -7.49 1.77 -10.68
CA TYR A 157 -8.69 0.96 -10.45
C TYR A 157 -9.03 0.05 -11.64
N ASN A 158 -8.90 0.55 -12.87
CA ASN A 158 -9.20 -0.23 -14.07
C ASN A 158 -8.17 -1.36 -14.25
N ALA A 159 -6.89 -1.07 -14.00
CA ALA A 159 -5.83 -2.08 -14.02
C ALA A 159 -6.08 -3.17 -12.97
N LYS A 160 -6.53 -2.79 -11.77
CA LYS A 160 -6.81 -3.74 -10.67
C LYS A 160 -8.01 -4.65 -10.92
N TYR A 161 -9.08 -4.15 -11.54
CA TYR A 161 -10.37 -4.85 -11.57
C TYR A 161 -10.91 -5.17 -12.97
N LYS A 162 -10.33 -4.61 -14.04
CA LYS A 162 -10.79 -4.81 -15.43
C LYS A 162 -9.82 -5.60 -16.30
N GLY A 163 -8.79 -6.21 -15.72
CA GLY A 163 -7.82 -7.03 -16.44
C GLY A 163 -6.84 -6.23 -17.32
N GLU A 164 -6.60 -4.95 -16.95
CA GLU A 164 -5.65 -4.08 -17.64
C GLU A 164 -4.22 -4.17 -17.02
N SER A 165 -3.96 -5.25 -16.28
CA SER A 165 -2.65 -5.62 -15.78
C SER A 165 -2.42 -7.11 -15.93
N ASP A 166 -1.16 -7.49 -16.09
CA ASP A 166 -0.73 -8.88 -16.02
C ASP A 166 -0.03 -9.07 -14.65
N GLU A 167 -0.45 -10.11 -13.93
CA GLU A 167 0.12 -10.52 -12.64
C GLU A 167 0.95 -11.78 -12.87
N ILE A 168 2.25 -11.69 -12.65
CA ILE A 168 3.19 -12.79 -12.94
C ILE A 168 3.71 -13.35 -11.62
N THR A 169 3.25 -14.53 -11.25
CA THR A 169 3.67 -15.27 -10.05
C THR A 169 4.29 -16.62 -10.43
N PRO A 170 5.50 -16.96 -9.97
CA PRO A 170 6.47 -16.09 -9.32
C PRO A 170 7.08 -15.05 -10.28
N ALA A 171 7.42 -13.88 -9.75
CA ALA A 171 8.09 -12.83 -10.51
C ALA A 171 9.48 -13.28 -11.00
N LYS A 172 9.83 -12.98 -12.24
CA LYS A 172 11.16 -13.26 -12.79
C LYS A 172 12.15 -12.18 -12.35
N LEU A 173 12.68 -12.32 -11.15
CA LEU A 173 13.66 -11.41 -10.55
C LEU A 173 15.04 -12.06 -10.46
N PRO A 174 16.14 -11.28 -10.53
CA PRO A 174 17.43 -11.71 -10.03
C PRO A 174 17.33 -12.12 -8.54
N VAL A 175 17.97 -13.22 -8.16
CA VAL A 175 17.90 -13.79 -6.79
C VAL A 175 18.23 -12.76 -5.72
N GLU A 176 19.19 -11.87 -5.97
CA GLU A 176 19.58 -10.81 -5.03
C GLU A 176 18.43 -9.82 -4.77
N LEU A 177 17.67 -9.46 -5.82
CA LEU A 177 16.53 -8.53 -5.71
C LEU A 177 15.34 -9.21 -5.05
N GLU A 178 15.09 -10.47 -5.39
CA GLU A 178 14.06 -11.29 -4.73
C GLU A 178 14.32 -11.38 -3.23
N ASN A 179 15.52 -11.81 -2.84
CA ASN A 179 15.90 -11.92 -1.43
C ASN A 179 15.84 -10.58 -0.70
N LYS A 180 16.10 -9.47 -1.39
CA LYS A 180 16.03 -8.14 -0.79
C LYS A 180 14.58 -7.75 -0.47
N VAL A 181 13.65 -7.93 -1.41
CA VAL A 181 12.23 -7.64 -1.19
C VAL A 181 11.64 -8.53 -0.10
N LYS A 182 11.92 -9.84 -0.15
CA LYS A 182 11.45 -10.77 0.88
C LYS A 182 11.95 -10.39 2.28
N ARG A 183 13.22 -10.03 2.40
CA ARG A 183 13.79 -9.56 3.67
C ARG A 183 13.17 -8.24 4.14
N ASP A 184 12.97 -7.29 3.22
CA ASP A 184 12.38 -6.00 3.53
C ASP A 184 10.92 -6.15 4.00
N ALA A 185 10.12 -7.02 3.35
CA ALA A 185 8.76 -7.34 3.76
C ALA A 185 8.70 -8.05 5.11
N LEU A 186 9.56 -9.05 5.32
CA LEU A 186 9.68 -9.75 6.59
C LEU A 186 10.09 -8.81 7.74
N ASN A 187 11.05 -7.91 7.48
CA ASN A 187 11.47 -6.89 8.44
C ASN A 187 10.31 -5.96 8.82
N LEU A 188 9.54 -5.49 7.83
CA LEU A 188 8.35 -4.67 8.05
C LEU A 188 7.33 -5.43 8.91
N TYR A 189 7.01 -6.67 8.53
CA TYR A 189 6.05 -7.52 9.25
C TYR A 189 6.41 -7.67 10.73
N ASN A 190 7.67 -7.99 11.02
CA ASN A 190 8.17 -8.13 12.39
C ASN A 190 8.20 -6.80 13.16
N LYS A 191 8.74 -5.75 12.55
CA LYS A 191 8.95 -4.46 13.23
C LYS A 191 7.67 -3.69 13.51
N LEU A 192 6.64 -3.86 12.68
CA LEU A 192 5.32 -3.30 12.92
C LEU A 192 4.41 -4.25 13.70
N ASN A 193 4.91 -5.41 14.12
CA ASN A 193 4.13 -6.44 14.81
C ASN A 193 2.85 -6.79 14.04
N LEU A 194 2.99 -6.98 12.73
CA LEU A 194 1.87 -7.37 11.88
C LEU A 194 1.41 -8.78 12.23
N SER A 195 0.14 -9.08 11.99
CA SER A 195 -0.46 -10.40 12.18
C SER A 195 -1.42 -10.74 11.05
N GLY A 196 -1.84 -12.00 10.98
CA GLY A 196 -2.64 -12.49 9.86
C GLY A 196 -1.85 -12.49 8.55
N ILE A 197 -2.57 -12.37 7.44
CA ILE A 197 -2.00 -12.30 6.10
C ILE A 197 -1.92 -10.83 5.68
N THR A 198 -0.73 -10.39 5.28
CA THR A 198 -0.51 -9.02 4.77
C THR A 198 0.12 -9.07 3.39
N ARG A 199 -0.05 -8.02 2.61
CA ARG A 199 0.55 -7.87 1.29
C ARG A 199 1.24 -6.52 1.17
N SER A 200 2.55 -6.54 0.96
CA SER A 200 3.38 -5.33 0.83
C SER A 200 3.77 -5.09 -0.62
N GLU A 201 3.71 -3.85 -1.05
CA GLU A 201 3.99 -3.42 -2.42
C GLU A 201 5.28 -2.62 -2.49
N PHE A 202 6.08 -2.89 -3.54
CA PHE A 202 7.37 -2.25 -3.78
C PHE A 202 7.54 -1.89 -5.26
N ILE A 203 8.28 -0.82 -5.53
CA ILE A 203 8.78 -0.49 -6.87
C ILE A 203 10.31 -0.52 -6.87
N PHE A 204 10.91 -1.20 -7.83
CA PHE A 204 12.34 -1.14 -8.05
C PHE A 204 12.74 0.10 -8.83
N LYS A 205 13.38 1.06 -8.17
CA LYS A 205 14.10 2.14 -8.85
C LYS A 205 15.56 1.70 -9.05
N LYS A 206 15.91 1.34 -10.30
CA LYS A 206 17.12 0.57 -10.59
C LYS A 206 17.07 -0.75 -9.82
N ASN A 207 18.09 -1.08 -9.01
CA ASN A 207 18.17 -2.31 -8.20
C ASN A 207 17.81 -2.07 -6.71
N THR A 208 17.06 -1.02 -6.40
CA THR A 208 16.67 -0.69 -5.03
C THR A 208 15.15 -0.75 -4.91
N PRO A 209 14.60 -1.60 -4.03
CA PRO A 209 13.18 -1.58 -3.73
C PRO A 209 12.81 -0.34 -2.93
N TYR A 210 11.73 0.28 -3.32
CA TYR A 210 11.06 1.36 -2.60
C TYR A 210 9.70 0.85 -2.17
N PHE A 211 9.43 0.91 -0.89
CA PHE A 211 8.15 0.52 -0.31
C PHE A 211 7.05 1.53 -0.70
N LEU A 212 5.89 1.02 -1.07
CA LEU A 212 4.72 1.81 -1.43
C LEU A 212 3.67 1.79 -0.33
N GLU A 213 3.16 0.61 0.00
CA GLU A 213 2.13 0.40 1.01
C GLU A 213 2.13 -1.04 1.51
N THR A 214 1.42 -1.27 2.61
CA THR A 214 1.08 -2.62 3.09
C THR A 214 -0.42 -2.70 3.33
N ASN A 215 -1.03 -3.76 2.79
CA ASN A 215 -2.44 -4.08 2.96
C ASN A 215 -2.56 -5.20 3.99
N THR A 216 -3.32 -4.97 5.06
CA THR A 216 -3.52 -5.91 6.16
C THR A 216 -4.78 -6.77 6.00
N ILE A 217 -5.61 -6.50 4.99
CA ILE A 217 -6.74 -7.34 4.57
C ILE A 217 -6.70 -7.47 3.04
N PRO A 218 -5.72 -8.20 2.49
CA PRO A 218 -5.61 -8.38 1.05
C PRO A 218 -6.79 -9.19 0.50
N GLY A 219 -7.10 -8.98 -0.78
CA GLY A 219 -8.13 -9.73 -1.48
C GLY A 219 -7.85 -11.24 -1.45
N MET A 220 -8.92 -12.02 -1.24
CA MET A 220 -8.86 -13.48 -1.09
C MET A 220 -9.76 -14.22 -2.08
N THR A 221 -10.18 -13.56 -3.17
CA THR A 221 -10.88 -14.26 -4.26
C THR A 221 -9.88 -15.10 -5.08
N GLU A 222 -10.36 -16.07 -5.83
CA GLU A 222 -9.54 -16.93 -6.69
C GLU A 222 -8.58 -16.15 -7.61
N LYS A 223 -9.01 -14.96 -8.06
CA LYS A 223 -8.20 -14.09 -8.94
C LYS A 223 -7.35 -13.07 -8.16
N SER A 224 -7.39 -13.09 -6.84
CA SER A 224 -6.58 -12.18 -6.03
C SER A 224 -5.13 -12.66 -5.95
N ILE A 225 -4.21 -11.73 -5.75
CA ILE A 225 -2.76 -11.99 -5.75
C ILE A 225 -2.36 -12.99 -4.63
N ILE A 226 -2.92 -12.85 -3.42
CA ILE A 226 -2.55 -13.75 -2.31
C ILE A 226 -2.86 -15.21 -2.63
N PRO A 227 -4.08 -15.60 -3.07
CA PRO A 227 -4.34 -16.98 -3.50
C PRO A 227 -3.44 -17.47 -4.65
N GLN A 228 -3.01 -16.58 -5.54
CA GLN A 228 -2.08 -16.94 -6.62
C GLN A 228 -0.63 -17.16 -6.12
N GLN A 229 -0.28 -16.64 -4.95
CA GLN A 229 1.04 -16.81 -4.33
C GLN A 229 1.15 -18.10 -3.52
N PHE A 230 0.02 -18.69 -3.09
CA PHE A 230 -0.04 -19.98 -2.44
C PHE A 230 0.04 -21.12 -3.45
#